data_be055c04433ce5b506004ae6610310f0
#
_entry.id   be055c04433ce5b506004ae6610310f0
#
_cell.length_a   1.000
_cell.length_b   1.000
_cell.length_c   1.000
_cell.angle_alpha   90.00
_cell.angle_beta   90.00
_cell.angle_gamma   90.00
#
_symmetry.space_group_name_H-M   'P 1'
#
loop_
_entity.id
_entity.type
_entity.pdbx_description
1 polymer ?
#
loop_
_entity_poly.entity_id
_entity_poly.type
_entity_poly.pdbx_seq_one_letter_code
_entity_poly.pdbx_strand_id
1 'polypeptide(L)'
;MSNIIQQANMKVILSRKGFDSANGGIPSPILPDGTLLSLPIPSELDREIKFSDIYYGEKSYYDIIKELKPQSHINGSSYCHLDPDLRKDIKIRPVSWIPAYGQTGAALSELYNNKIGIGDLFLFFGWFKQTELSNGKLQFRKGTPNLHIIYGYLQVGSIISSLDKIPVGLEQHPHAKQERWNKNNAIFLPTNHLSILKNLPGASHLKYSNKLVLTKNNCSRSRWNLSDFFRDIYITHHNSKSWKEDYFQSAAIGQEFIFETNNLVVNWIKSILSQ
;
A
#
# COMPACT_ATOMS: atom_id res chain seq x y z
N MET A 1 -25.37 14.73 -14.90
CA MET A 1 -24.20 15.43 -15.48
C MET A 1 -23.09 15.68 -14.46
N SER A 2 -23.35 15.85 -13.15
CA SER A 2 -22.33 16.10 -12.11
C SER A 2 -21.35 14.94 -11.86
N ASN A 3 -21.75 13.69 -12.10
CA ASN A 3 -20.89 12.52 -11.84
C ASN A 3 -19.77 12.30 -12.88
N ILE A 4 -19.88 12.87 -14.07
CA ILE A 4 -18.85 12.71 -15.13
C ILE A 4 -17.72 13.72 -14.95
N ILE A 5 -18.04 14.93 -14.44
CA ILE A 5 -17.05 15.99 -14.21
C ILE A 5 -16.14 15.65 -13.02
N GLN A 6 -16.68 14.99 -11.98
CA GLN A 6 -15.89 14.60 -10.81
C GLN A 6 -14.90 13.45 -11.08
N GLN A 7 -15.17 12.59 -12.10
CA GLN A 7 -14.24 11.53 -12.50
C GLN A 7 -13.03 12.04 -13.31
N ALA A 8 -13.19 13.16 -14.02
CA ALA A 8 -12.11 13.73 -14.85
C ALA A 8 -10.99 14.43 -14.05
N ASN A 9 -11.21 14.73 -12.79
CA ASN A 9 -10.25 15.45 -11.93
C ASN A 9 -9.63 14.58 -10.81
N MET A 10 -9.94 13.28 -10.73
CA MET A 10 -9.35 12.39 -9.74
C MET A 10 -7.87 12.16 -10.07
N LYS A 11 -7.01 12.28 -9.07
CA LYS A 11 -5.61 11.85 -9.17
C LYS A 11 -5.44 10.47 -8.58
N VAL A 12 -4.46 9.75 -9.10
CA VAL A 12 -4.07 8.43 -8.60
C VAL A 12 -2.66 8.49 -8.08
N ILE A 13 -2.45 7.87 -6.95
CA ILE A 13 -1.17 7.79 -6.27
C ILE A 13 -0.78 6.32 -6.14
N LEU A 14 0.22 5.86 -6.90
CA LEU A 14 0.89 4.59 -6.62
C LEU A 14 1.82 4.81 -5.44
N SER A 15 1.42 4.35 -4.27
CA SER A 15 2.12 4.55 -3.01
C SER A 15 2.88 3.29 -2.60
N ARG A 16 4.22 3.38 -2.51
CA ARG A 16 5.08 2.25 -2.15
C ARG A 16 5.09 2.06 -0.64
N LYS A 17 4.63 0.90 -0.17
CA LYS A 17 4.49 0.60 1.26
C LYS A 17 4.94 -0.83 1.61
N GLY A 18 5.14 -1.04 2.90
CA GLY A 18 5.58 -2.32 3.44
C GLY A 18 7.10 -2.55 3.38
N PHE A 19 7.53 -3.77 3.65
CA PHE A 19 8.94 -4.14 3.64
C PHE A 19 9.63 -3.81 2.32
N ASP A 20 10.84 -3.31 2.43
CA ASP A 20 11.77 -3.10 1.33
C ASP A 20 13.16 -3.66 1.65
N SER A 21 14.14 -3.40 0.79
CA SER A 21 15.51 -3.91 0.97
C SER A 21 16.21 -3.32 2.20
N ALA A 22 15.86 -2.09 2.60
CA ALA A 22 16.43 -1.42 3.77
C ALA A 22 15.63 -1.71 5.04
N ASN A 23 14.30 -1.86 4.90
CA ASN A 23 13.37 -2.05 6.01
C ASN A 23 12.76 -3.46 5.94
N GLY A 24 13.18 -4.35 6.83
CA GLY A 24 12.77 -5.75 6.89
C GLY A 24 13.59 -6.70 6.01
N GLY A 25 13.99 -6.29 4.80
CA GLY A 25 14.98 -6.97 3.94
C GLY A 25 14.50 -8.30 3.35
N ILE A 26 13.18 -8.55 3.31
CA ILE A 26 12.53 -9.67 2.60
C ILE A 26 11.26 -9.18 1.89
N PRO A 27 10.82 -9.87 0.83
CA PRO A 27 9.50 -9.60 0.24
C PRO A 27 8.37 -9.93 1.22
N SER A 28 7.27 -9.21 1.12
CA SER A 28 5.99 -9.62 1.70
C SER A 28 5.50 -10.91 1.04
N PRO A 29 4.90 -11.86 1.78
CA PRO A 29 4.45 -13.11 1.19
C PRO A 29 3.16 -12.95 0.40
N ILE A 30 3.08 -13.64 -0.75
CA ILE A 30 1.83 -14.04 -1.36
C ILE A 30 1.53 -15.41 -0.78
N LEU A 31 0.52 -15.52 0.05
CA LEU A 31 0.17 -16.76 0.74
C LEU A 31 -0.45 -17.78 -0.23
N PRO A 32 -0.46 -19.09 0.10
CA PRO A 32 -1.01 -20.13 -0.77
C PRO A 32 -2.47 -19.93 -1.17
N ASP A 33 -3.26 -19.24 -0.36
CA ASP A 33 -4.66 -18.87 -0.63
C ASP A 33 -4.84 -17.60 -1.46
N GLY A 34 -3.73 -17.01 -1.94
CA GLY A 34 -3.70 -15.77 -2.71
C GLY A 34 -3.75 -14.49 -1.86
N THR A 35 -3.69 -14.57 -0.54
CA THR A 35 -3.64 -13.38 0.30
C THR A 35 -2.32 -12.63 0.10
N LEU A 36 -2.41 -11.34 -0.21
CA LEU A 36 -1.27 -10.43 -0.26
C LEU A 36 -1.00 -9.89 1.16
N LEU A 37 -0.13 -10.56 1.92
CA LEU A 37 0.14 -10.19 3.30
C LEU A 37 1.26 -9.15 3.36
N SER A 38 0.92 -7.87 3.20
CA SER A 38 1.90 -6.78 3.32
C SER A 38 2.48 -6.74 4.73
N LEU A 39 3.82 -6.80 4.83
CA LEU A 39 4.54 -6.69 6.09
C LEU A 39 4.83 -5.20 6.36
N PRO A 40 4.33 -4.63 7.48
CA PRO A 40 4.61 -3.24 7.85
C PRO A 40 6.10 -3.07 8.21
N ILE A 41 6.68 -1.90 7.91
CA ILE A 41 8.11 -1.66 8.19
C ILE A 41 8.39 -1.69 9.70
N PRO A 42 9.59 -2.19 10.14
CA PRO A 42 10.02 -2.07 11.52
C PRO A 42 10.13 -0.60 11.93
N SER A 43 9.76 -0.28 13.15
CA SER A 43 9.84 1.08 13.67
C SER A 43 10.31 1.10 15.11
N GLU A 44 11.26 1.99 15.42
CA GLU A 44 11.67 2.28 16.77
C GLU A 44 10.87 3.44 17.39
N LEU A 45 10.24 4.24 16.52
CA LEU A 45 9.45 5.40 16.91
C LEU A 45 8.02 5.02 17.32
N ASP A 46 7.44 4.00 16.65
CA ASP A 46 6.09 3.55 16.92
C ASP A 46 6.13 2.40 17.91
N ARG A 47 5.57 2.61 19.11
CA ARG A 47 5.64 1.65 20.23
C ARG A 47 4.27 1.09 20.63
N GLU A 48 3.32 1.05 19.69
CA GLU A 48 1.95 0.62 19.96
C GLU A 48 1.66 -0.81 19.51
N ILE A 49 2.24 -1.20 18.38
CA ILE A 49 1.94 -2.48 17.74
C ILE A 49 3.24 -3.22 17.46
N LYS A 50 3.38 -4.41 18.03
CA LYS A 50 4.48 -5.32 17.74
C LYS A 50 4.10 -6.26 16.59
N PHE A 51 5.09 -6.85 15.93
CA PHE A 51 4.84 -7.92 14.97
C PHE A 51 4.17 -9.15 15.60
N SER A 52 4.34 -9.34 16.92
CA SER A 52 3.66 -10.37 17.69
C SER A 52 2.20 -10.07 18.03
N ASP A 53 1.72 -8.84 17.85
CA ASP A 53 0.36 -8.40 18.18
C ASP A 53 -0.59 -8.45 16.98
N ILE A 54 -0.07 -8.69 15.79
CA ILE A 54 -0.83 -8.79 14.54
C ILE A 54 -0.72 -10.20 13.96
N TYR A 55 -1.84 -10.72 13.46
CA TYR A 55 -1.97 -12.14 13.11
C TYR A 55 -2.54 -12.34 11.71
N TYR A 56 -2.20 -13.46 11.11
CA TYR A 56 -2.93 -14.05 10.00
C TYR A 56 -3.27 -15.48 10.34
N GLY A 57 -4.57 -15.77 10.55
CA GLY A 57 -4.99 -17.03 11.15
C GLY A 57 -4.41 -17.18 12.55
N GLU A 58 -3.75 -18.30 12.81
CA GLU A 58 -3.14 -18.61 14.12
C GLU A 58 -1.68 -18.11 14.25
N LYS A 59 -1.07 -17.62 13.16
CA LYS A 59 0.34 -17.19 13.17
C LYS A 59 0.43 -15.67 13.31
N SER A 60 1.28 -15.23 14.25
CA SER A 60 1.65 -13.81 14.31
C SER A 60 2.52 -13.43 13.10
N TYR A 61 2.55 -12.13 12.78
CA TYR A 61 3.46 -11.65 11.74
C TYR A 61 4.93 -11.88 12.11
N TYR A 62 5.24 -11.89 13.42
CA TYR A 62 6.56 -12.29 13.91
C TYR A 62 6.88 -13.74 13.50
N ASP A 63 5.97 -14.70 13.75
CA ASP A 63 6.17 -16.10 13.39
C ASP A 63 6.34 -16.27 11.87
N ILE A 64 5.49 -15.61 11.09
CA ILE A 64 5.57 -15.61 9.63
C ILE A 64 6.93 -15.09 9.15
N ILE A 65 7.40 -13.97 9.70
CA ILE A 65 8.71 -13.40 9.34
C ILE A 65 9.83 -14.38 9.72
N LYS A 66 9.77 -15.03 10.88
CA LYS A 66 10.77 -16.02 11.31
C LYS A 66 10.76 -17.29 10.47
N GLU A 67 9.61 -17.74 9.99
CA GLU A 67 9.54 -18.86 9.05
C GLU A 67 10.18 -18.50 7.70
N LEU A 68 9.91 -17.28 7.18
CA LEU A 68 10.44 -16.81 5.90
C LEU A 68 11.93 -16.43 5.96
N LYS A 69 12.40 -15.95 7.09
CA LYS A 69 13.80 -15.53 7.35
C LYS A 69 14.19 -15.79 8.80
N PRO A 70 14.65 -17.01 9.14
CA PRO A 70 15.01 -17.38 10.51
C PRO A 70 16.02 -16.40 11.16
N GLN A 71 16.99 -15.90 10.39
CA GLN A 71 17.99 -14.92 10.83
C GLN A 71 17.50 -13.46 10.75
N SER A 72 16.20 -13.19 10.65
CA SER A 72 15.72 -11.82 10.74
C SER A 72 16.12 -11.19 12.08
N HIS A 73 16.51 -9.91 12.04
CA HIS A 73 16.76 -9.13 13.26
C HIS A 73 15.47 -8.80 14.03
N ILE A 74 14.32 -8.95 13.40
CA ILE A 74 13.01 -8.78 14.04
C ILE A 74 12.84 -9.87 15.10
N ASN A 75 12.49 -9.47 16.30
CA ASN A 75 12.22 -10.33 17.45
C ASN A 75 10.80 -10.09 18.01
N GLY A 76 10.37 -10.87 19.00
CA GLY A 76 9.02 -10.79 19.57
C GLY A 76 8.66 -9.44 20.20
N SER A 77 9.66 -8.60 20.54
CA SER A 77 9.44 -7.25 21.07
C SER A 77 9.57 -6.14 20.01
N SER A 78 9.89 -6.48 18.76
CA SER A 78 10.04 -5.50 17.68
C SER A 78 8.69 -4.89 17.31
N TYR A 79 8.66 -3.56 17.27
CA TYR A 79 7.49 -2.78 16.85
C TYR A 79 7.44 -2.59 15.34
N CYS A 80 6.25 -2.31 14.82
CA CYS A 80 6.02 -2.04 13.41
C CYS A 80 5.20 -0.78 13.18
N HIS A 81 5.45 -0.14 12.05
CA HIS A 81 4.66 0.96 11.52
C HIS A 81 3.53 0.40 10.66
N LEU A 82 2.39 0.09 11.29
CA LEU A 82 1.23 -0.46 10.60
C LEU A 82 0.50 0.63 9.80
N ASP A 83 1.06 0.96 8.64
CA ASP A 83 0.55 1.98 7.73
C ASP A 83 0.89 1.63 6.26
N PRO A 84 -0.11 1.58 5.36
CA PRO A 84 -1.53 1.79 5.57
C PRO A 84 -2.19 0.67 6.39
N ASP A 85 -3.13 1.03 7.26
CA ASP A 85 -3.91 0.11 8.08
C ASP A 85 -5.24 -0.21 7.39
N LEU A 86 -5.25 -1.24 6.53
CA LEU A 86 -6.39 -1.59 5.67
C LEU A 86 -7.15 -2.84 6.12
N ARG A 87 -6.60 -3.61 7.08
CA ARG A 87 -7.11 -4.93 7.42
C ARG A 87 -7.72 -4.97 8.80
N LYS A 88 -9.02 -5.31 8.86
CA LYS A 88 -9.74 -5.50 10.12
C LYS A 88 -9.35 -6.80 10.83
N ASP A 89 -8.98 -7.83 10.07
CA ASP A 89 -8.85 -9.22 10.52
C ASP A 89 -7.49 -9.56 11.14
N ILE A 90 -6.52 -8.65 11.15
CA ILE A 90 -5.15 -8.93 11.64
C ILE A 90 -4.94 -8.69 13.13
N LYS A 91 -5.91 -8.08 13.81
CA LYS A 91 -5.89 -7.86 15.26
C LYS A 91 -7.30 -7.55 15.76
N ILE A 92 -7.50 -7.61 17.07
CA ILE A 92 -8.75 -7.14 17.69
C ILE A 92 -8.89 -5.64 17.46
N ARG A 93 -10.02 -5.23 16.90
CA ARG A 93 -10.33 -3.84 16.55
C ARG A 93 -11.51 -3.32 17.36
N PRO A 94 -11.50 -2.05 17.77
CA PRO A 94 -12.71 -1.41 18.27
C PRO A 94 -13.79 -1.37 17.19
N VAL A 95 -15.06 -1.32 17.60
CA VAL A 95 -16.19 -1.27 16.64
C VAL A 95 -16.12 -0.06 15.72
N SER A 96 -15.59 1.05 16.23
CA SER A 96 -15.39 2.32 15.52
C SER A 96 -14.16 2.34 14.58
N TRP A 97 -13.37 1.26 14.55
CA TRP A 97 -12.20 1.24 13.66
C TRP A 97 -12.59 1.36 12.19
N ILE A 98 -11.87 2.18 11.48
CA ILE A 98 -11.95 2.35 10.02
C ILE A 98 -10.56 2.22 9.41
N PRO A 99 -10.44 1.78 8.14
CA PRO A 99 -9.17 1.82 7.43
C PRO A 99 -8.59 3.23 7.39
N ALA A 100 -7.27 3.34 7.46
CA ALA A 100 -6.61 4.63 7.42
C ALA A 100 -5.23 4.52 6.77
N TYR A 101 -4.75 5.65 6.26
CA TYR A 101 -3.41 5.82 5.75
C TYR A 101 -2.83 7.14 6.26
N GLY A 102 -1.63 7.11 6.79
CA GLY A 102 -0.95 8.29 7.26
C GLY A 102 0.26 8.68 6.41
N GLN A 103 0.60 9.96 6.40
CA GLN A 103 1.83 10.43 5.76
C GLN A 103 2.39 11.63 6.53
N THR A 104 3.71 11.82 6.47
CA THR A 104 4.41 12.88 7.17
C THR A 104 5.60 13.43 6.37
N GLY A 105 6.12 14.58 6.80
CA GLY A 105 7.36 15.14 6.29
C GLY A 105 7.34 15.47 4.80
N ALA A 106 8.44 15.16 4.10
CA ALA A 106 8.62 15.51 2.69
C ALA A 106 7.59 14.83 1.77
N ALA A 107 7.25 13.56 2.04
CA ALA A 107 6.25 12.84 1.25
C ALA A 107 4.85 13.45 1.39
N LEU A 108 4.45 13.90 2.59
CA LEU A 108 3.20 14.63 2.76
C LEU A 108 3.23 15.98 2.05
N SER A 109 4.36 16.71 2.13
CA SER A 109 4.53 17.97 1.40
C SER A 109 4.40 17.79 -0.10
N GLU A 110 4.90 16.67 -0.64
CA GLU A 110 4.74 16.31 -2.05
C GLU A 110 3.27 16.10 -2.41
N LEU A 111 2.51 15.37 -1.58
CA LEU A 111 1.08 15.18 -1.78
C LEU A 111 0.34 16.53 -1.82
N TYR A 112 0.64 17.44 -0.89
CA TYR A 112 0.01 18.76 -0.86
C TYR A 112 0.41 19.65 -2.04
N ASN A 113 1.68 19.64 -2.43
CA ASN A 113 2.17 20.37 -3.60
C ASN A 113 1.48 19.90 -4.89
N ASN A 114 1.16 18.60 -4.97
CA ASN A 114 0.38 18.03 -6.05
C ASN A 114 -1.14 18.13 -5.83
N LYS A 115 -1.58 18.86 -4.79
CA LYS A 115 -3.01 19.11 -4.49
C LYS A 115 -3.81 17.83 -4.31
N ILE A 116 -3.22 16.81 -3.69
CA ILE A 116 -3.94 15.57 -3.33
C ILE A 116 -4.96 15.91 -2.25
N GLY A 117 -6.20 15.46 -2.48
CA GLY A 117 -7.35 15.79 -1.64
C GLY A 117 -8.49 14.79 -1.71
N ILE A 118 -9.66 15.23 -1.26
CA ILE A 118 -10.89 14.41 -1.26
C ILE A 118 -11.22 13.97 -2.67
N GLY A 119 -11.50 12.66 -2.81
CA GLY A 119 -11.82 12.03 -4.09
C GLY A 119 -10.62 11.37 -4.78
N ASP A 120 -9.38 11.73 -4.45
CA ASP A 120 -8.18 11.11 -5.01
C ASP A 120 -7.98 9.68 -4.49
N LEU A 121 -7.28 8.85 -5.26
CA LEU A 121 -7.17 7.42 -5.03
C LEU A 121 -5.72 7.00 -4.78
N PHE A 122 -5.43 6.49 -3.60
CA PHE A 122 -4.21 5.73 -3.33
C PHE A 122 -4.36 4.29 -3.78
N LEU A 123 -3.38 3.80 -4.54
CA LEU A 123 -3.14 2.38 -4.84
C LEU A 123 -1.83 1.99 -4.16
N PHE A 124 -1.92 1.21 -3.10
CA PHE A 124 -0.74 0.78 -2.34
C PHE A 124 -0.08 -0.41 -3.00
N PHE A 125 1.20 -0.29 -3.31
CA PHE A 125 1.99 -1.37 -3.87
C PHE A 125 3.23 -1.66 -3.02
N GLY A 126 3.72 -2.88 -3.12
CA GLY A 126 4.89 -3.31 -2.36
C GLY A 126 5.67 -4.42 -3.04
N TRP A 127 6.72 -4.87 -2.37
CA TRP A 127 7.55 -5.98 -2.79
C TRP A 127 6.98 -7.29 -2.27
N PHE A 128 6.62 -8.20 -3.19
CA PHE A 128 6.00 -9.49 -2.89
C PHE A 128 6.74 -10.65 -3.56
N LYS A 129 6.58 -11.84 -2.97
CA LYS A 129 7.03 -13.11 -3.56
C LYS A 129 6.10 -14.24 -3.14
N GLN A 130 5.87 -15.19 -4.03
CA GLN A 130 5.04 -16.36 -3.75
C GLN A 130 5.66 -17.24 -2.66
N THR A 131 4.78 -17.81 -1.84
CA THR A 131 5.14 -18.76 -0.77
C THR A 131 4.40 -20.07 -0.94
N GLU A 132 4.89 -21.07 -0.24
CA GLU A 132 4.32 -22.42 -0.14
C GLU A 132 4.48 -22.93 1.28
N LEU A 133 3.67 -23.92 1.67
CA LEU A 133 3.85 -24.64 2.93
C LEU A 133 4.77 -25.85 2.68
N SER A 134 5.83 -25.97 3.47
CA SER A 134 6.72 -27.11 3.49
C SER A 134 6.90 -27.58 4.93
N ASN A 135 6.52 -28.82 5.22
CA ASN A 135 6.53 -29.37 6.59
C ASN A 135 5.81 -28.46 7.62
N GLY A 136 4.67 -27.91 7.23
CA GLY A 136 3.85 -27.03 8.08
C GLY A 136 4.41 -25.60 8.27
N LYS A 137 5.56 -25.27 7.68
CA LYS A 137 6.17 -23.93 7.73
C LYS A 137 6.04 -23.20 6.41
N LEU A 138 5.86 -21.91 6.49
CA LEU A 138 5.82 -21.03 5.33
C LEU A 138 7.24 -20.77 4.81
N GLN A 139 7.45 -20.95 3.53
CA GLN A 139 8.71 -20.64 2.85
C GLN A 139 8.47 -19.96 1.51
N PHE A 140 9.43 -19.17 1.04
CA PHE A 140 9.36 -18.63 -0.32
C PHE A 140 9.50 -19.75 -1.34
N ARG A 141 8.54 -19.81 -2.28
CA ARG A 141 8.58 -20.78 -3.37
C ARG A 141 9.80 -20.55 -4.24
N LYS A 142 10.60 -21.60 -4.45
CA LYS A 142 11.80 -21.54 -5.30
C LYS A 142 11.43 -21.24 -6.75
N GLY A 143 12.30 -20.50 -7.46
CA GLY A 143 12.10 -20.16 -8.86
C GLY A 143 11.04 -19.09 -9.14
N THR A 144 10.31 -18.59 -8.14
CA THR A 144 9.34 -17.51 -8.34
C THR A 144 10.00 -16.13 -8.27
N PRO A 145 9.53 -15.17 -9.09
CA PRO A 145 10.12 -13.84 -9.16
C PRO A 145 9.78 -12.98 -7.94
N ASN A 146 10.58 -11.93 -7.74
CA ASN A 146 10.25 -10.81 -6.89
C ASN A 146 9.37 -9.84 -7.67
N LEU A 147 8.23 -9.44 -7.10
CA LEU A 147 7.22 -8.66 -7.79
C LEU A 147 6.91 -7.36 -7.05
N HIS A 148 6.62 -6.29 -7.80
CA HIS A 148 5.83 -5.16 -7.31
C HIS A 148 4.36 -5.47 -7.62
N ILE A 149 3.50 -5.45 -6.58
CA ILE A 149 2.08 -5.79 -6.69
C ILE A 149 1.27 -4.73 -5.97
N ILE A 150 0.18 -4.28 -6.57
CA ILE A 150 -0.85 -3.46 -5.91
C ILE A 150 -1.61 -4.39 -4.96
N TYR A 151 -1.56 -4.10 -3.65
CA TYR A 151 -2.15 -4.97 -2.62
C TYR A 151 -3.32 -4.36 -1.88
N GLY A 152 -3.59 -3.07 -2.11
CA GLY A 152 -4.69 -2.39 -1.46
C GLY A 152 -4.92 -1.00 -2.04
N TYR A 153 -6.00 -0.38 -1.63
CA TYR A 153 -6.37 0.96 -2.06
C TYR A 153 -7.11 1.74 -0.98
N LEU A 154 -7.12 3.07 -1.12
CA LEU A 154 -7.93 3.99 -0.32
C LEU A 154 -8.29 5.22 -1.18
N GLN A 155 -9.59 5.47 -1.38
CA GLN A 155 -10.07 6.72 -1.94
C GLN A 155 -10.33 7.71 -0.82
N VAL A 156 -9.71 8.88 -0.91
CA VAL A 156 -9.77 9.90 0.14
C VAL A 156 -11.19 10.45 0.31
N GLY A 157 -11.77 10.21 1.47
CA GLY A 157 -13.05 10.76 1.90
C GLY A 157 -12.89 11.96 2.83
N SER A 158 -11.87 11.93 3.70
CA SER A 158 -11.50 13.07 4.54
C SER A 158 -10.02 13.03 4.91
N ILE A 159 -9.49 14.17 5.34
CA ILE A 159 -8.09 14.33 5.74
C ILE A 159 -8.07 14.92 7.15
N ILE A 160 -7.45 14.20 8.08
CA ILE A 160 -7.20 14.67 9.44
C ILE A 160 -5.85 15.39 9.41
N SER A 161 -5.85 16.66 9.75
CA SER A 161 -4.67 17.55 9.76
C SER A 161 -4.29 18.07 11.14
N SER A 162 -4.96 17.58 12.19
CA SER A 162 -4.67 17.97 13.58
C SER A 162 -5.07 16.86 14.56
N LEU A 163 -4.37 16.81 15.69
CA LEU A 163 -4.50 15.75 16.70
C LEU A 163 -5.91 15.66 17.31
N ASP A 164 -6.54 16.81 17.55
CA ASP A 164 -7.88 16.94 18.14
C ASP A 164 -9.00 16.40 17.26
N LYS A 165 -8.71 16.16 15.99
CA LYS A 165 -9.68 15.62 15.00
C LYS A 165 -9.56 14.13 14.75
N ILE A 166 -8.71 13.42 15.49
CA ILE A 166 -8.54 11.98 15.33
C ILE A 166 -9.82 11.27 15.79
N PRO A 167 -10.47 10.48 14.92
CA PRO A 167 -11.67 9.74 15.28
C PRO A 167 -11.39 8.66 16.32
N VAL A 168 -12.38 8.38 17.17
CA VAL A 168 -12.37 7.22 18.07
C VAL A 168 -12.16 5.94 17.25
N GLY A 169 -11.22 5.11 17.68
CA GLY A 169 -10.86 3.84 17.02
C GLY A 169 -9.57 3.92 16.19
N LEU A 170 -8.97 5.10 16.06
CA LEU A 170 -7.67 5.29 15.38
C LEU A 170 -6.53 5.63 16.33
N GLU A 171 -6.72 5.55 17.65
CA GLU A 171 -5.71 5.94 18.64
C GLU A 171 -4.41 5.13 18.54
N GLN A 172 -4.50 3.89 18.04
CA GLN A 172 -3.34 3.01 17.82
C GLN A 172 -2.70 3.18 16.43
N HIS A 173 -3.26 4.01 15.57
CA HIS A 173 -2.64 4.26 14.26
C HIS A 173 -1.33 5.01 14.45
N PRO A 174 -0.22 4.64 13.74
CA PRO A 174 1.09 5.28 13.94
C PRO A 174 1.05 6.82 13.82
N HIS A 175 0.27 7.33 12.87
CA HIS A 175 0.12 8.76 12.65
C HIS A 175 -0.83 9.47 13.61
N ALA A 176 -1.51 8.75 14.52
CA ALA A 176 -2.34 9.35 15.58
C ALA A 176 -1.53 9.79 16.81
N LYS A 177 -0.23 9.48 16.87
CA LYS A 177 0.62 9.81 18.03
C LYS A 177 0.98 11.29 18.07
N GLN A 178 0.94 11.86 19.29
CA GLN A 178 1.17 13.28 19.54
C GLN A 178 2.52 13.76 18.97
N GLU A 179 3.57 12.95 19.09
CA GLU A 179 4.93 13.31 18.65
C GLU A 179 5.02 13.54 17.14
N ARG A 180 4.13 12.92 16.35
CA ARG A 180 4.09 13.12 14.89
C ARG A 180 3.50 14.46 14.49
N TRP A 181 2.68 15.05 15.35
CA TRP A 181 2.02 16.35 15.09
C TRP A 181 2.91 17.56 15.36
N ASN A 182 4.10 17.35 15.90
CA ASN A 182 5.15 18.37 15.98
C ASN A 182 5.75 18.73 14.61
N LYS A 183 5.39 17.98 13.57
CA LYS A 183 5.81 18.16 12.18
C LYS A 183 4.58 18.06 11.27
N ASN A 184 4.81 18.30 9.97
CA ASN A 184 3.81 18.05 8.95
C ASN A 184 3.33 16.59 9.00
N ASN A 185 2.06 16.36 9.33
CA ASN A 185 1.46 15.04 9.49
C ASN A 185 -0.01 15.09 9.06
N ALA A 186 -0.50 14.00 8.46
CA ALA A 186 -1.90 13.84 8.09
C ALA A 186 -2.32 12.37 8.13
N ILE A 187 -3.62 12.14 8.35
CA ILE A 187 -4.25 10.83 8.20
C ILE A 187 -5.37 10.96 7.16
N PHE A 188 -5.32 10.11 6.15
CA PHE A 188 -6.33 10.00 5.09
C PHE A 188 -7.32 8.92 5.46
N LEU A 189 -8.59 9.27 5.50
CA LEU A 189 -9.70 8.36 5.78
C LEU A 189 -10.46 8.07 4.49
N PRO A 190 -11.03 6.86 4.31
CA PRO A 190 -11.68 6.49 3.08
C PRO A 190 -13.06 7.14 2.90
N THR A 191 -13.50 7.18 1.65
CA THR A 191 -14.93 7.30 1.32
C THR A 191 -15.68 6.04 1.77
N ASN A 192 -17.00 6.09 1.85
CA ASN A 192 -17.80 4.88 2.13
C ASN A 192 -17.69 3.86 0.99
N HIS A 193 -17.69 4.34 -0.25
CA HIS A 193 -17.59 3.53 -1.47
C HIS A 193 -16.68 4.21 -2.49
N LEU A 194 -16.04 3.41 -3.35
CA LEU A 194 -15.31 3.95 -4.50
C LEU A 194 -16.24 4.73 -5.43
N SER A 195 -15.85 5.93 -5.85
CA SER A 195 -16.63 6.76 -6.77
C SER A 195 -16.81 6.12 -8.15
N ILE A 196 -15.81 5.34 -8.58
CA ILE A 196 -15.76 4.69 -9.90
C ILE A 196 -16.32 3.26 -9.89
N LEU A 197 -16.44 2.62 -8.72
CA LEU A 197 -16.98 1.26 -8.51
C LEU A 197 -17.78 1.24 -7.20
N LYS A 198 -19.03 1.72 -7.25
CA LYS A 198 -19.89 1.94 -6.08
C LYS A 198 -20.22 0.68 -5.27
N ASN A 199 -20.03 -0.49 -5.84
CA ASN A 199 -20.16 -1.79 -5.15
C ASN A 199 -18.97 -2.15 -4.27
N LEU A 200 -17.86 -1.41 -4.37
CA LEU A 200 -16.67 -1.62 -3.56
C LEU A 200 -16.57 -0.56 -2.45
N PRO A 201 -16.05 -0.91 -1.26
CA PRO A 201 -15.77 0.06 -0.20
C PRO A 201 -14.70 1.06 -0.63
N GLY A 202 -14.63 2.22 0.06
CA GLY A 202 -13.65 3.27 -0.24
C GLY A 202 -12.21 2.89 0.07
N ALA A 203 -11.98 1.85 0.87
CA ALA A 203 -10.66 1.26 1.11
C ALA A 203 -10.77 -0.25 1.29
N SER A 204 -9.79 -0.98 0.80
CA SER A 204 -9.68 -2.43 1.00
C SER A 204 -8.26 -2.92 0.73
N HIS A 205 -7.93 -4.07 1.30
CA HIS A 205 -6.83 -4.90 0.81
C HIS A 205 -7.33 -5.81 -0.32
N LEU A 206 -6.40 -6.29 -1.15
CA LEU A 206 -6.70 -7.09 -2.34
C LEU A 206 -6.10 -8.49 -2.21
N LYS A 207 -6.70 -9.46 -2.89
CA LYS A 207 -6.11 -10.77 -3.13
C LYS A 207 -5.23 -10.76 -4.38
N TYR A 208 -4.31 -11.71 -4.47
CA TYR A 208 -3.44 -11.84 -5.63
C TYR A 208 -4.24 -12.06 -6.92
N SER A 209 -3.92 -11.27 -7.91
CA SER A 209 -4.35 -11.43 -9.29
C SER A 209 -3.22 -10.95 -10.20
N ASN A 210 -3.04 -11.59 -11.35
CA ASN A 210 -2.06 -11.15 -12.35
C ASN A 210 -2.28 -9.69 -12.81
N LYS A 211 -3.53 -9.21 -12.75
CA LYS A 211 -3.89 -7.82 -13.10
C LYS A 211 -3.28 -6.78 -12.16
N LEU A 212 -2.94 -7.18 -10.92
CA LEU A 212 -2.37 -6.31 -9.90
C LEU A 212 -0.83 -6.26 -9.96
N VAL A 213 -0.22 -7.13 -10.77
CA VAL A 213 1.24 -7.21 -10.89
C VAL A 213 1.74 -6.09 -11.80
N LEU A 214 2.55 -5.20 -11.24
CA LEU A 214 3.21 -4.14 -11.99
C LEU A 214 4.46 -4.65 -12.70
N THR A 215 5.19 -5.59 -12.10
CA THR A 215 6.44 -6.13 -12.64
C THR A 215 6.21 -6.89 -13.94
N LYS A 216 7.00 -6.56 -14.96
CA LYS A 216 7.03 -7.29 -16.22
C LYS A 216 7.60 -8.70 -16.02
N ASN A 217 7.01 -9.69 -16.68
CA ASN A 217 7.45 -11.08 -16.65
C ASN A 217 8.94 -11.21 -16.98
N ASN A 218 9.64 -12.06 -16.21
CA ASN A 218 11.07 -12.35 -16.35
C ASN A 218 11.99 -11.13 -16.18
N CYS A 219 11.50 -10.07 -15.52
CA CYS A 219 12.26 -8.86 -15.26
C CYS A 219 12.49 -8.64 -13.76
N SER A 220 13.40 -7.73 -13.43
CA SER A 220 13.54 -7.24 -12.06
C SER A 220 12.28 -6.49 -11.63
N ARG A 221 11.97 -6.50 -10.32
CA ARG A 221 10.72 -5.94 -9.78
C ARG A 221 10.43 -4.48 -10.18
N SER A 222 11.47 -3.68 -10.46
CA SER A 222 11.33 -2.28 -10.85
C SER A 222 11.07 -2.05 -12.35
N ARG A 223 11.09 -3.11 -13.17
CA ARG A 223 10.69 -3.05 -14.57
C ARG A 223 9.23 -3.43 -14.70
N TRP A 224 8.39 -2.44 -14.97
CA TRP A 224 6.94 -2.59 -14.96
C TRP A 224 6.35 -2.77 -16.35
N ASN A 225 5.28 -3.53 -16.42
CA ASN A 225 4.45 -3.70 -17.62
C ASN A 225 3.25 -2.76 -17.54
N LEU A 226 3.50 -1.45 -17.70
CA LEU A 226 2.41 -0.48 -17.82
C LEU A 226 1.89 -0.49 -19.26
N SER A 227 0.56 -0.30 -19.41
CA SER A 227 -0.09 -0.17 -20.73
C SER A 227 0.45 1.06 -21.47
N ASP A 228 0.52 0.97 -22.80
CA ASP A 228 1.10 2.03 -23.63
C ASP A 228 0.44 3.40 -23.46
N PHE A 229 -0.83 3.46 -23.12
CA PHE A 229 -1.52 4.74 -22.89
C PHE A 229 -0.92 5.55 -21.72
N PHE A 230 -0.16 4.91 -20.81
CA PHE A 230 0.56 5.63 -19.76
C PHE A 230 1.75 6.45 -20.30
N ARG A 231 2.20 6.23 -21.54
CA ARG A 231 3.29 7.01 -22.17
C ARG A 231 2.96 8.49 -22.30
N ASP A 232 1.67 8.81 -22.47
CA ASP A 232 1.16 10.17 -22.62
C ASP A 232 0.73 10.80 -21.27
N ILE A 233 0.94 10.08 -20.16
CA ILE A 233 0.56 10.52 -18.83
C ILE A 233 1.82 10.89 -18.05
N TYR A 234 1.84 12.11 -17.52
CA TYR A 234 2.90 12.52 -16.60
C TYR A 234 2.75 11.78 -15.27
N ILE A 235 3.82 11.10 -14.84
CA ILE A 235 3.93 10.43 -13.55
C ILE A 235 5.07 11.10 -12.79
N THR A 236 4.83 11.62 -11.57
CA THR A 236 5.86 12.25 -10.77
C THR A 236 7.07 11.33 -10.59
N HIS A 237 8.28 11.88 -10.44
CA HIS A 237 9.57 11.18 -10.37
C HIS A 237 9.97 10.41 -11.63
N HIS A 238 9.21 10.52 -12.72
CA HIS A 238 9.49 9.84 -13.98
C HIS A 238 9.54 10.84 -15.14
N ASN A 239 10.20 10.44 -16.22
CA ASN A 239 10.30 11.22 -17.44
C ASN A 239 10.33 10.28 -18.66
N SER A 240 10.53 10.83 -19.86
CA SER A 240 10.58 10.03 -21.09
C SER A 240 11.62 8.90 -21.06
N LYS A 241 12.74 9.09 -20.34
CA LYS A 241 13.79 8.05 -20.19
C LYS A 241 13.36 6.87 -19.33
N SER A 242 12.28 7.01 -18.55
CA SER A 242 11.71 5.90 -17.78
C SER A 242 10.99 4.89 -18.68
N TRP A 243 10.50 5.32 -19.84
CA TRP A 243 9.92 4.47 -20.86
C TRP A 243 11.00 3.85 -21.72
N LYS A 244 11.12 2.54 -21.68
CA LYS A 244 11.98 1.74 -22.53
C LYS A 244 11.15 1.15 -23.66
N GLU A 245 11.81 0.45 -24.59
CA GLU A 245 11.15 -0.17 -25.73
C GLU A 245 9.98 -1.06 -25.28
N ASP A 246 10.20 -1.88 -24.25
CA ASP A 246 9.31 -2.96 -23.84
C ASP A 246 8.92 -2.96 -22.34
N TYR A 247 9.34 -1.94 -21.55
CA TYR A 247 8.97 -1.81 -20.15
C TYR A 247 9.04 -0.36 -19.65
N PHE A 248 8.41 -0.10 -18.52
CA PHE A 248 8.55 1.14 -17.77
C PHE A 248 9.49 0.92 -16.58
N GLN A 249 10.55 1.74 -16.47
CA GLN A 249 11.48 1.70 -15.35
C GLN A 249 10.94 2.54 -14.20
N SER A 250 10.45 1.87 -13.16
CA SER A 250 10.02 2.54 -11.92
C SER A 250 11.22 3.16 -11.20
N ALA A 251 11.02 4.36 -10.67
CA ALA A 251 12.04 5.06 -9.91
C ALA A 251 12.43 4.29 -8.64
N ALA A 252 13.73 4.29 -8.32
CA ALA A 252 14.24 3.71 -7.09
C ALA A 252 13.94 4.59 -5.88
N ILE A 253 13.93 5.91 -6.06
CA ILE A 253 13.68 6.94 -5.05
C ILE A 253 12.26 7.46 -5.24
N GLY A 254 11.63 7.90 -4.14
CA GLY A 254 10.24 8.33 -4.12
C GLY A 254 9.31 7.23 -3.62
N GLN A 255 8.31 7.64 -2.87
CA GLN A 255 7.30 6.73 -2.33
C GLN A 255 5.96 6.88 -3.03
N GLU A 256 5.69 8.08 -3.54
CA GLU A 256 4.40 8.48 -4.09
C GLU A 256 4.55 8.82 -5.57
N PHE A 257 3.96 8.04 -6.45
CA PHE A 257 3.95 8.29 -7.90
C PHE A 257 2.56 8.77 -8.30
N ILE A 258 2.45 10.07 -8.56
CA ILE A 258 1.18 10.77 -8.75
C ILE A 258 0.94 10.99 -10.23
N PHE A 259 -0.27 10.73 -10.70
CA PHE A 259 -0.71 11.03 -12.06
C PHE A 259 -2.21 11.37 -12.11
N GLU A 260 -2.60 12.10 -13.14
CA GLU A 260 -4.00 12.48 -13.38
C GLU A 260 -4.76 11.36 -14.10
N THR A 261 -6.06 11.29 -13.89
CA THR A 261 -6.91 10.33 -14.57
C THR A 261 -7.45 10.89 -15.88
N ASN A 262 -7.56 9.99 -16.85
CA ASN A 262 -8.41 10.09 -18.02
C ASN A 262 -9.28 8.83 -18.11
N ASN A 263 -10.09 8.69 -19.13
CA ASN A 263 -10.98 7.54 -19.29
C ASN A 263 -10.20 6.21 -19.36
N LEU A 264 -9.00 6.19 -19.95
CA LEU A 264 -8.17 4.98 -20.06
C LEU A 264 -7.64 4.55 -18.69
N VAL A 265 -7.15 5.51 -17.88
CA VAL A 265 -6.73 5.27 -16.51
C VAL A 265 -7.89 4.77 -15.64
N VAL A 266 -9.05 5.41 -15.74
CA VAL A 266 -10.26 4.97 -14.99
C VAL A 266 -10.65 3.54 -15.37
N ASN A 267 -10.63 3.20 -16.66
CA ASN A 267 -10.91 1.84 -17.11
C ASN A 267 -9.86 0.83 -16.63
N TRP A 268 -8.58 1.22 -16.62
CA TRP A 268 -7.52 0.39 -16.07
C TRP A 268 -7.75 0.13 -14.57
N ILE A 269 -8.05 1.17 -13.77
CA ILE A 269 -8.35 1.01 -12.35
C ILE A 269 -9.54 0.07 -12.14
N LYS A 270 -10.63 0.28 -12.88
CA LYS A 270 -11.79 -0.63 -12.84
C LYS A 270 -11.39 -2.07 -13.14
N SER A 271 -10.55 -2.29 -14.15
CA SER A 271 -10.13 -3.63 -14.55
C SER A 271 -9.28 -4.35 -13.49
N ILE A 272 -8.43 -3.62 -12.76
CA ILE A 272 -7.57 -4.20 -11.71
C ILE A 272 -8.31 -4.40 -10.38
N LEU A 273 -9.33 -3.58 -10.08
CA LEU A 273 -10.09 -3.66 -8.83
C LEU A 273 -11.34 -4.56 -8.93
N SER A 274 -11.85 -4.82 -10.13
CA SER A 274 -12.94 -5.80 -10.34
C SER A 274 -12.36 -7.22 -10.35
N GLN A 275 -12.29 -7.83 -9.16
CA GLN A 275 -11.82 -9.22 -8.97
C GLN A 275 -12.99 -10.17 -8.88
#